data_88db52ed2427781fdcabbc4565675976
#
_entry.id   88db52ed2427781fdcabbc4565675976
#
_cell.length_a   1.000
_cell.length_b   1.000
_cell.length_c   1.000
_cell.angle_alpha   90.00
_cell.angle_beta   90.00
_cell.angle_gamma   90.00
#
_symmetry.space_group_name_H-M   'P 1'
#
loop_
_entity.id
_entity.type
_entity.pdbx_description
1 polymer ?
#
loop_
_entity_poly.entity_id
_entity_poly.type
_entity_poly.pdbx_seq_one_letter_code
_entity_poly.pdbx_strand_id
1 'polypeptide(L)'
;MSGRRGNLTALAVLSVAASKPMHPYEMGQAIRGWGKDRDMKVKWGSLYSVVAALEKRGLLEAAGTAREGNRPERTVYRITAEGRAELADWTRELLATVDGDHTRFRAGLSVAVVLPPDEVVELLRGRLRALEAGLAADEGELHRHKGTVPRMFLIEDEYALATARAEIKWIYALIADIATGTFADLDKWRSFHEHGGLDGDAASAWEHAEQHSADSSGDPS
;
A
#
# COMPACT_ATOMS: atom_id res chain seq x y z
N MET A 1 -16.56 -14.74 -1.81
CA MET A 1 -15.76 -13.49 -1.80
C MET A 1 -14.44 -13.62 -1.02
N SER A 2 -13.90 -14.82 -0.90
CA SER A 2 -12.73 -15.14 -0.03
C SER A 2 -11.35 -14.96 -0.67
N GLY A 3 -11.24 -14.51 -1.93
CA GLY A 3 -9.97 -14.43 -2.66
C GLY A 3 -9.22 -13.09 -2.53
N ARG A 4 -9.85 -12.02 -2.04
CA ARG A 4 -9.24 -10.69 -1.90
C ARG A 4 -8.24 -10.61 -0.74
N ARG A 5 -8.53 -11.25 0.39
CA ARG A 5 -7.84 -11.03 1.67
C ARG A 5 -6.42 -11.57 1.79
N GLY A 6 -5.89 -12.25 0.79
CA GLY A 6 -4.62 -12.98 0.93
C GLY A 6 -3.50 -12.64 -0.06
N ASN A 7 -3.75 -11.95 -1.18
CA ASN A 7 -2.74 -11.83 -2.22
C ASN A 7 -2.25 -10.40 -2.45
N LEU A 8 -1.50 -9.87 -1.51
CA LEU A 8 -0.89 -8.53 -1.62
C LEU A 8 0.04 -8.39 -2.85
N THR A 9 0.53 -9.51 -3.43
CA THR A 9 1.25 -9.48 -4.71
C THR A 9 0.35 -8.96 -5.84
N ALA A 10 -0.95 -9.32 -5.86
CA ALA A 10 -1.88 -8.81 -6.86
C ALA A 10 -2.14 -7.30 -6.70
N LEU A 11 -2.23 -6.81 -5.45
CA LEU A 11 -2.32 -5.37 -5.16
C LEU A 11 -1.08 -4.62 -5.68
N ALA A 12 0.12 -5.16 -5.42
CA ALA A 12 1.37 -4.59 -5.90
C ALA A 12 1.40 -4.51 -7.44
N VAL A 13 0.99 -5.59 -8.13
CA VAL A 13 0.91 -5.63 -9.59
C VAL A 13 -0.07 -4.59 -10.13
N LEU A 14 -1.29 -4.50 -9.59
CA LEU A 14 -2.27 -3.49 -10.00
C LEU A 14 -1.75 -2.07 -9.77
N SER A 15 -1.08 -1.82 -8.64
CA SER A 15 -0.57 -0.49 -8.31
C SER A 15 0.50 -0.01 -9.30
N VAL A 16 1.43 -0.87 -9.73
CA VAL A 16 2.45 -0.48 -10.71
C VAL A 16 1.87 -0.40 -12.12
N ALA A 17 0.95 -1.30 -12.50
CA ALA A 17 0.26 -1.26 -13.79
C ALA A 17 -0.66 -0.04 -13.95
N ALA A 18 -1.02 0.63 -12.85
CA ALA A 18 -1.79 1.87 -12.87
C ALA A 18 -0.99 3.06 -13.40
N SER A 19 0.34 3.01 -13.36
CA SER A 19 1.21 4.11 -13.82
C SER A 19 1.42 4.09 -15.33
N LYS A 20 1.76 2.95 -15.91
CA LYS A 20 1.99 2.77 -17.36
C LYS A 20 1.88 1.30 -17.76
N PRO A 21 1.67 0.98 -19.04
CA PRO A 21 1.78 -0.40 -19.52
C PRO A 21 3.17 -0.97 -19.29
N MET A 22 3.26 -2.20 -18.75
CA MET A 22 4.52 -2.85 -18.41
C MET A 22 4.48 -4.35 -18.72
N HIS A 23 5.65 -4.90 -19.09
CA HIS A 23 5.87 -6.34 -19.08
C HIS A 23 5.99 -6.85 -17.62
N PRO A 24 5.58 -8.10 -17.29
CA PRO A 24 5.67 -8.63 -15.91
C PRO A 24 7.06 -8.49 -15.25
N TYR A 25 8.14 -8.59 -16.02
CA TYR A 25 9.49 -8.37 -15.52
C TYR A 25 9.70 -6.92 -15.05
N GLU A 26 9.24 -5.94 -15.85
CA GLU A 26 9.30 -4.50 -15.50
C GLU A 26 8.42 -4.18 -14.29
N MET A 27 7.22 -4.81 -14.21
CA MET A 27 6.40 -4.72 -13.00
C MET A 27 7.17 -5.19 -11.76
N GLY A 28 7.92 -6.30 -11.88
CA GLY A 28 8.77 -6.78 -10.79
C GLY A 28 9.87 -5.80 -10.41
N GLN A 29 10.49 -5.15 -11.37
CA GLN A 29 11.50 -4.10 -11.11
C GLN A 29 10.86 -2.88 -10.44
N ALA A 30 9.73 -2.39 -10.94
CA ALA A 30 9.00 -1.27 -10.36
C ALA A 30 8.53 -1.56 -8.92
N ILE A 31 8.00 -2.76 -8.64
CA ILE A 31 7.60 -3.18 -7.29
C ILE A 31 8.79 -3.09 -6.33
N ARG A 32 9.98 -3.53 -6.73
CA ARG A 32 11.20 -3.41 -5.91
C ARG A 32 11.67 -1.97 -5.78
N GLY A 33 11.80 -1.26 -6.90
CA GLY A 33 12.24 0.13 -6.92
C GLY A 33 11.38 1.02 -6.03
N TRP A 34 10.07 0.81 -6.04
CA TRP A 34 9.13 1.55 -5.19
C TRP A 34 9.00 1.00 -3.76
N GLY A 35 9.83 0.04 -3.35
CA GLY A 35 9.84 -0.53 -2.01
C GLY A 35 8.60 -1.32 -1.60
N LYS A 36 7.66 -1.55 -2.54
CA LYS A 36 6.37 -2.22 -2.26
C LYS A 36 6.51 -3.69 -1.88
N ASP A 37 7.61 -4.31 -2.25
CA ASP A 37 7.93 -5.70 -1.87
C ASP A 37 8.10 -5.87 -0.36
N ARG A 38 8.67 -4.87 0.32
CA ARG A 38 8.84 -4.86 1.78
C ARG A 38 7.50 -4.70 2.51
N ASP A 39 6.62 -3.83 1.98
CA ASP A 39 5.33 -3.53 2.59
C ASP A 39 4.30 -4.65 2.38
N MET A 40 4.38 -5.33 1.23
CA MET A 40 3.37 -6.31 0.81
C MET A 40 3.84 -7.76 0.84
N LYS A 41 5.08 -8.05 1.28
CA LYS A 41 5.67 -9.40 1.31
C LYS A 41 5.48 -10.16 -0.02
N VAL A 42 5.85 -9.52 -1.14
CA VAL A 42 5.61 -10.02 -2.50
C VAL A 42 6.27 -11.37 -2.73
N LYS A 43 5.50 -12.32 -3.25
CA LYS A 43 5.97 -13.67 -3.60
C LYS A 43 6.46 -13.70 -5.05
N TRP A 44 7.76 -13.51 -5.26
CA TRP A 44 8.37 -13.37 -6.58
C TRP A 44 8.12 -14.56 -7.52
N GLY A 45 8.14 -15.79 -7.01
CA GLY A 45 7.88 -17.00 -7.79
C GLY A 45 6.47 -17.08 -8.38
N SER A 46 5.52 -16.25 -7.89
CA SER A 46 4.14 -16.23 -8.36
C SER A 46 3.78 -15.00 -9.20
N LEU A 47 4.73 -14.08 -9.47
CA LEU A 47 4.43 -12.82 -10.15
C LEU A 47 3.74 -13.01 -11.50
N TYR A 48 4.29 -13.88 -12.37
CA TYR A 48 3.73 -14.16 -13.69
C TYR A 48 2.34 -14.82 -13.62
N SER A 49 2.15 -15.76 -12.69
CA SER A 49 0.84 -16.38 -12.49
C SER A 49 -0.19 -15.41 -11.94
N VAL A 50 0.23 -14.43 -11.12
CA VAL A 50 -0.64 -13.37 -10.64
C VAL A 50 -1.06 -12.44 -11.78
N VAL A 51 -0.14 -12.02 -12.64
CA VAL A 51 -0.47 -11.21 -13.83
C VAL A 51 -1.47 -11.93 -14.72
N ALA A 52 -1.24 -13.21 -15.05
CA ALA A 52 -2.17 -14.01 -15.84
C ALA A 52 -3.55 -14.17 -15.17
N ALA A 53 -3.60 -14.32 -13.86
CA ALA A 53 -4.85 -14.39 -13.11
C ALA A 53 -5.62 -13.05 -13.11
N LEU A 54 -4.92 -11.92 -13.04
CA LEU A 54 -5.52 -10.59 -13.13
C LEU A 54 -6.04 -10.30 -14.54
N GLU A 55 -5.31 -10.70 -15.59
CA GLU A 55 -5.76 -10.63 -16.98
C GLU A 55 -7.04 -11.47 -17.18
N LYS A 56 -7.03 -12.72 -16.74
CA LYS A 56 -8.21 -13.62 -16.82
C LYS A 56 -9.45 -13.03 -16.11
N ARG A 57 -9.24 -12.22 -15.07
CA ARG A 57 -10.31 -11.51 -14.34
C ARG A 57 -10.71 -10.18 -15.00
N GLY A 58 -10.09 -9.79 -16.09
CA GLY A 58 -10.34 -8.50 -16.75
C GLY A 58 -9.82 -7.28 -16.00
N LEU A 59 -8.93 -7.44 -15.02
CA LEU A 59 -8.34 -6.34 -14.25
C LEU A 59 -7.06 -5.79 -14.90
N LEU A 60 -6.43 -6.60 -15.73
CA LEU A 60 -5.36 -6.22 -16.67
C LEU A 60 -5.78 -6.66 -18.07
N GLU A 61 -5.25 -5.99 -19.07
CA GLU A 61 -5.40 -6.36 -20.47
C GLU A 61 -4.07 -6.23 -21.21
N ALA A 62 -3.86 -7.04 -22.23
CA ALA A 62 -2.71 -6.92 -23.12
C ALA A 62 -2.81 -5.60 -23.90
N ALA A 63 -1.80 -4.73 -23.76
CA ALA A 63 -1.74 -3.43 -24.41
C ALA A 63 -0.90 -3.44 -25.70
N GLY A 64 -0.38 -4.61 -26.08
CA GLY A 64 0.46 -4.82 -27.25
C GLY A 64 1.70 -5.61 -26.91
N THR A 65 2.59 -5.71 -27.90
CA THR A 65 3.91 -6.33 -27.75
C THR A 65 4.99 -5.25 -27.82
N ALA A 66 5.88 -5.22 -26.84
CA ALA A 66 7.08 -4.38 -26.90
C ALA A 66 8.24 -5.20 -27.50
N ARG A 67 8.90 -4.65 -28.52
CA ARG A 67 10.09 -5.22 -29.11
C ARG A 67 11.29 -4.34 -28.76
N GLU A 68 12.16 -4.84 -27.93
CA GLU A 68 13.39 -4.17 -27.56
C GLU A 68 14.58 -4.80 -28.29
N GLY A 69 14.98 -4.23 -29.43
CA GLY A 69 16.09 -4.72 -30.23
C GLY A 69 15.86 -6.15 -30.78
N ASN A 70 16.84 -7.05 -30.56
CA ASN A 70 16.84 -8.44 -31.05
C ASN A 70 16.18 -9.44 -30.08
N ARG A 71 15.46 -8.97 -29.05
CA ARG A 71 14.76 -9.83 -28.06
C ARG A 71 13.40 -10.26 -28.58
N PRO A 72 12.89 -11.45 -28.15
CA PRO A 72 11.55 -11.91 -28.53
C PRO A 72 10.48 -10.89 -28.10
N GLU A 73 9.40 -10.79 -28.88
CA GLU A 73 8.23 -9.99 -28.53
C GLU A 73 7.72 -10.34 -27.15
N ARG A 74 7.48 -9.30 -26.32
CA ARG A 74 7.03 -9.45 -24.95
C ARG A 74 5.71 -8.74 -24.79
N THR A 75 4.69 -9.47 -24.31
CA THR A 75 3.38 -8.88 -24.00
C THR A 75 3.50 -7.88 -22.86
N VAL A 76 3.08 -6.64 -23.08
CA VAL A 76 2.90 -5.64 -22.06
C VAL A 76 1.45 -5.57 -21.65
N TYR A 77 1.20 -5.31 -20.36
CA TYR A 77 -0.13 -5.26 -19.77
C TYR A 77 -0.40 -3.88 -19.22
N ARG A 78 -1.64 -3.41 -19.36
CA ARG A 78 -2.14 -2.20 -18.73
C ARG A 78 -3.31 -2.52 -17.80
N ILE A 79 -3.53 -1.66 -16.82
CA ILE A 79 -4.69 -1.76 -15.93
C ILE A 79 -5.95 -1.33 -16.68
N THR A 80 -7.06 -2.07 -16.49
CA THR A 80 -8.37 -1.72 -17.03
C THR A 80 -9.11 -0.74 -16.10
N ALA A 81 -10.26 -0.21 -16.53
CA ALA A 81 -11.13 0.60 -15.67
C ALA A 81 -11.59 -0.23 -14.45
N GLU A 82 -11.95 -1.49 -14.66
CA GLU A 82 -12.32 -2.44 -13.60
C GLU A 82 -11.15 -2.71 -12.66
N GLY A 83 -9.92 -2.81 -13.19
CA GLY A 83 -8.71 -2.98 -12.41
C GLY A 83 -8.42 -1.78 -11.51
N ARG A 84 -8.63 -0.55 -12.01
CA ARG A 84 -8.51 0.68 -11.21
C ARG A 84 -9.55 0.74 -10.10
N ALA A 85 -10.80 0.40 -10.38
CA ALA A 85 -11.86 0.32 -9.38
C ALA A 85 -11.53 -0.72 -8.28
N GLU A 86 -11.09 -1.92 -8.68
CA GLU A 86 -10.66 -2.98 -7.74
C GLU A 86 -9.48 -2.53 -6.87
N LEU A 87 -8.48 -1.85 -7.44
CA LEU A 87 -7.35 -1.29 -6.70
C LEU A 87 -7.82 -0.28 -5.65
N ALA A 88 -8.69 0.64 -6.01
CA ALA A 88 -9.24 1.64 -5.11
C ALA A 88 -10.07 1.01 -3.99
N ASP A 89 -10.97 0.08 -4.31
CA ASP A 89 -11.79 -0.63 -3.32
C ASP A 89 -10.94 -1.44 -2.35
N TRP A 90 -9.90 -2.09 -2.84
CA TRP A 90 -8.99 -2.84 -1.98
C TRP A 90 -8.17 -1.93 -1.08
N THR A 91 -7.74 -0.78 -1.58
CA THR A 91 -7.05 0.24 -0.78
C THR A 91 -7.95 0.74 0.35
N ARG A 92 -9.23 1.04 0.07
CA ARG A 92 -10.23 1.43 1.09
C ARG A 92 -10.36 0.37 2.18
N GLU A 93 -10.50 -0.91 1.79
CA GLU A 93 -10.61 -2.03 2.73
C GLU A 93 -9.38 -2.09 3.66
N LEU A 94 -8.16 -2.00 3.10
CA LEU A 94 -6.93 -2.10 3.87
C LEU A 94 -6.72 -0.93 4.83
N LEU A 95 -7.12 0.27 4.44
CA LEU A 95 -6.99 1.47 5.29
C LEU A 95 -8.04 1.49 6.40
N ALA A 96 -9.26 1.03 6.14
CA ALA A 96 -10.37 1.10 7.08
C ALA A 96 -10.37 -0.05 8.10
N THR A 97 -9.84 -1.24 7.74
CA THR A 97 -9.95 -2.44 8.57
C THR A 97 -8.83 -2.48 9.62
N VAL A 98 -9.21 -2.66 10.88
CA VAL A 98 -8.27 -2.99 11.96
C VAL A 98 -8.21 -4.51 12.06
N ASP A 99 -7.07 -5.07 11.72
CA ASP A 99 -6.73 -6.47 11.93
C ASP A 99 -5.37 -6.56 12.62
N GLY A 100 -5.05 -7.70 13.23
CA GLY A 100 -3.77 -7.89 13.92
C GLY A 100 -2.55 -7.98 12.98
N ASP A 101 -2.74 -7.89 11.67
CA ASP A 101 -1.66 -7.89 10.68
C ASP A 101 -1.35 -6.47 10.19
N HIS A 102 -0.43 -5.80 10.88
CA HIS A 102 0.08 -4.49 10.47
C HIS A 102 0.60 -4.45 9.02
N THR A 103 0.95 -5.60 8.43
CA THR A 103 1.37 -5.70 7.03
C THR A 103 0.23 -5.24 6.09
N ARG A 104 -1.02 -5.54 6.43
CA ARG A 104 -2.17 -5.16 5.61
C ARG A 104 -2.39 -3.64 5.62
N PHE A 105 -2.30 -3.01 6.80
CA PHE A 105 -2.41 -1.56 6.90
C PHE A 105 -1.27 -0.85 6.17
N ARG A 106 -0.01 -1.30 6.35
CA ARG A 106 1.13 -0.77 5.60
C ARG A 106 0.97 -0.93 4.08
N ALA A 107 0.41 -2.06 3.62
CA ALA A 107 0.10 -2.25 2.21
C ALA A 107 -0.94 -1.24 1.71
N GLY A 108 -1.97 -0.92 2.51
CA GLY A 108 -2.93 0.13 2.21
C GLY A 108 -2.28 1.51 2.10
N LEU A 109 -1.41 1.86 3.07
CA LEU A 109 -0.67 3.11 3.06
C LEU A 109 0.24 3.25 1.83
N SER A 110 0.91 2.18 1.39
CA SER A 110 1.82 2.23 0.24
C SER A 110 1.13 2.49 -1.10
N VAL A 111 -0.18 2.39 -1.14
CA VAL A 111 -1.02 2.68 -2.31
C VAL A 111 -2.07 3.75 -2.05
N ALA A 112 -2.02 4.43 -0.88
CA ALA A 112 -3.03 5.39 -0.45
C ALA A 112 -3.25 6.54 -1.44
N VAL A 113 -2.22 6.90 -2.21
CA VAL A 113 -2.27 7.94 -3.24
C VAL A 113 -3.31 7.68 -4.33
N VAL A 114 -3.82 6.44 -4.49
CA VAL A 114 -4.91 6.13 -5.44
C VAL A 114 -6.27 6.66 -4.99
N LEU A 115 -6.37 7.17 -3.76
CA LEU A 115 -7.56 7.80 -3.21
C LEU A 115 -7.31 9.30 -2.99
N PRO A 116 -8.37 10.14 -3.06
CA PRO A 116 -8.26 11.54 -2.66
C PRO A 116 -7.81 11.68 -1.19
N PRO A 117 -7.01 12.71 -0.85
CA PRO A 117 -6.54 12.92 0.53
C PRO A 117 -7.65 12.97 1.57
N ASP A 118 -8.77 13.63 1.24
CA ASP A 118 -9.90 13.77 2.16
C ASP A 118 -10.60 12.41 2.41
N GLU A 119 -10.67 11.54 1.40
CA GLU A 119 -11.18 10.17 1.57
C GLU A 119 -10.25 9.34 2.46
N VAL A 120 -8.95 9.47 2.28
CA VAL A 120 -7.96 8.80 3.16
C VAL A 120 -8.12 9.26 4.61
N VAL A 121 -8.32 10.55 4.85
CA VAL A 121 -8.59 11.08 6.21
C VAL A 121 -9.84 10.45 6.82
N GLU A 122 -10.94 10.33 6.08
CA GLU A 122 -12.17 9.71 6.60
C GLU A 122 -11.98 8.21 6.92
N LEU A 123 -11.29 7.48 6.08
CA LEU A 123 -10.95 6.08 6.32
C LEU A 123 -10.08 5.92 7.58
N LEU A 124 -9.07 6.78 7.74
CA LEU A 124 -8.20 6.80 8.92
C LEU A 124 -8.95 7.19 10.19
N ARG A 125 -9.90 8.13 10.13
CA ARG A 125 -10.80 8.44 11.26
C ARG A 125 -11.66 7.24 11.66
N GLY A 126 -12.18 6.49 10.67
CA GLY A 126 -12.88 5.24 10.92
C GLY A 126 -12.01 4.20 11.64
N ARG A 127 -10.78 4.03 11.16
CA ARG A 127 -9.78 3.16 11.78
C ARG A 127 -9.43 3.59 13.20
N LEU A 128 -9.22 4.90 13.45
CA LEU A 128 -8.97 5.43 14.79
C LEU A 128 -10.05 5.04 15.78
N ARG A 129 -11.33 5.24 15.43
CA ARG A 129 -12.44 4.85 16.32
C ARG A 129 -12.40 3.38 16.69
N ALA A 130 -12.07 2.50 15.73
CA ALA A 130 -11.96 1.06 15.98
C ALA A 130 -10.76 0.71 16.86
N LEU A 131 -9.60 1.34 16.62
CA LEU A 131 -8.39 1.15 17.44
C LEU A 131 -8.58 1.65 18.87
N GLU A 132 -9.19 2.82 19.07
CA GLU A 132 -9.47 3.38 20.40
C GLU A 132 -10.46 2.51 21.20
N ALA A 133 -11.50 2.01 20.54
CA ALA A 133 -12.44 1.09 21.16
C ALA A 133 -11.76 -0.24 21.57
N GLY A 134 -10.91 -0.80 20.68
CA GLY A 134 -10.11 -1.99 20.98
C GLY A 134 -9.13 -1.74 22.13
N LEU A 135 -8.38 -0.64 22.06
CA LEU A 135 -7.42 -0.25 23.10
C LEU A 135 -8.08 -0.16 24.48
N ALA A 136 -9.24 0.51 24.58
CA ALA A 136 -9.98 0.64 25.84
C ALA A 136 -10.45 -0.71 26.39
N ALA A 137 -10.90 -1.62 25.52
CA ALA A 137 -11.29 -2.98 25.92
C ALA A 137 -10.10 -3.77 26.45
N ASP A 138 -8.98 -3.77 25.74
CA ASP A 138 -7.75 -4.51 26.09
C ASP A 138 -7.09 -3.95 27.37
N GLU A 139 -7.08 -2.61 27.54
CA GLU A 139 -6.64 -1.97 28.80
C GLU A 139 -7.49 -2.42 29.99
N GLY A 140 -8.81 -2.48 29.80
CA GLY A 140 -9.73 -2.97 30.84
C GLY A 140 -9.47 -4.44 31.20
N GLU A 141 -9.16 -5.28 30.21
CA GLU A 141 -8.82 -6.68 30.42
C GLU A 141 -7.48 -6.86 31.14
N LEU A 142 -6.45 -6.19 30.66
CA LEU A 142 -5.14 -6.20 31.31
C LEU A 142 -5.24 -5.70 32.76
N HIS A 143 -6.05 -4.67 33.02
CA HIS A 143 -6.26 -4.17 34.39
C HIS A 143 -6.90 -5.22 35.30
N ARG A 144 -7.87 -6.00 34.81
CA ARG A 144 -8.49 -7.08 35.58
C ARG A 144 -7.52 -8.22 35.93
N HIS A 145 -6.54 -8.48 35.04
CA HIS A 145 -5.55 -9.53 35.24
C HIS A 145 -4.36 -9.10 36.10
N LYS A 146 -4.06 -7.79 36.19
CA LYS A 146 -2.99 -7.26 37.04
C LYS A 146 -3.22 -7.62 38.50
N GLY A 147 -2.19 -8.23 39.11
CA GLY A 147 -2.23 -8.67 40.52
C GLY A 147 -2.73 -10.10 40.74
N THR A 148 -3.40 -10.71 39.75
CA THR A 148 -3.85 -12.11 39.81
C THR A 148 -3.06 -13.03 38.89
N VAL A 149 -2.64 -12.51 37.74
CA VAL A 149 -1.83 -13.23 36.75
C VAL A 149 -0.39 -12.70 36.80
N PRO A 150 0.64 -13.59 36.93
CA PRO A 150 2.04 -13.17 36.87
C PRO A 150 2.34 -12.41 35.54
N ARG A 151 3.07 -11.30 35.64
CA ARG A 151 3.36 -10.40 34.50
C ARG A 151 3.96 -11.10 33.29
N MET A 152 4.72 -12.19 33.50
CA MET A 152 5.33 -12.96 32.40
C MET A 152 4.30 -13.57 31.44
N PHE A 153 3.04 -13.68 31.84
CA PHE A 153 1.92 -14.12 31.01
C PHE A 153 1.04 -12.98 30.50
N LEU A 154 1.51 -11.72 30.63
CA LEU A 154 0.82 -10.50 30.20
C LEU A 154 1.68 -9.64 29.28
N ILE A 155 2.91 -10.11 28.94
CA ILE A 155 3.87 -9.32 28.15
C ILE A 155 3.41 -9.12 26.70
N GLU A 156 2.67 -10.08 26.13
CA GLU A 156 2.05 -9.94 24.81
C GLU A 156 0.95 -8.88 24.79
N ASP A 157 0.12 -8.82 25.85
CA ASP A 157 -0.92 -7.81 26.00
C ASP A 157 -0.29 -6.40 26.18
N GLU A 158 0.75 -6.30 27.01
CA GLU A 158 1.51 -5.06 27.19
C GLU A 158 2.10 -4.56 25.85
N TYR A 159 2.64 -5.48 25.04
CA TYR A 159 3.17 -5.17 23.73
C TYR A 159 2.08 -4.73 22.74
N ALA A 160 0.96 -5.46 22.70
CA ALA A 160 -0.18 -5.13 21.84
C ALA A 160 -0.72 -3.71 22.13
N LEU A 161 -0.90 -3.38 23.44
CA LEU A 161 -1.32 -2.04 23.86
C LEU A 161 -0.32 -0.95 23.47
N ALA A 162 0.97 -1.20 23.65
CA ALA A 162 2.01 -0.24 23.26
C ALA A 162 2.00 0.04 21.75
N THR A 163 1.85 -1.00 20.95
CA THR A 163 1.77 -0.90 19.49
C THR A 163 0.51 -0.16 19.04
N ALA A 164 -0.65 -0.47 19.62
CA ALA A 164 -1.91 0.19 19.31
C ALA A 164 -1.85 1.69 19.64
N ARG A 165 -1.28 2.07 20.80
CA ARG A 165 -1.09 3.48 21.18
C ARG A 165 -0.17 4.21 20.21
N ALA A 166 0.91 3.57 19.75
CA ALA A 166 1.84 4.15 18.80
C ALA A 166 1.16 4.38 17.44
N GLU A 167 0.37 3.41 16.97
CA GLU A 167 -0.39 3.52 15.73
C GLU A 167 -1.43 4.64 15.80
N ILE A 168 -2.22 4.70 16.87
CA ILE A 168 -3.19 5.77 17.11
C ILE A 168 -2.52 7.16 17.05
N LYS A 169 -1.41 7.34 17.78
CA LYS A 169 -0.65 8.59 17.78
C LYS A 169 -0.19 8.99 16.39
N TRP A 170 0.33 8.04 15.62
CA TRP A 170 0.83 8.28 14.28
C TRP A 170 -0.31 8.66 13.32
N ILE A 171 -1.46 7.97 13.38
CA ILE A 171 -2.62 8.28 12.53
C ILE A 171 -3.17 9.66 12.85
N TYR A 172 -3.25 10.07 14.14
CA TYR A 172 -3.65 11.42 14.51
C TYR A 172 -2.74 12.49 13.89
N ALA A 173 -1.42 12.29 13.93
CA ALA A 173 -0.47 13.21 13.33
C ALA A 173 -0.68 13.32 11.81
N LEU A 174 -0.81 12.18 11.11
CA LEU A 174 -1.04 12.18 9.66
C LEU A 174 -2.35 12.88 9.28
N ILE A 175 -3.44 12.63 10.00
CA ILE A 175 -4.72 13.32 9.77
C ILE A 175 -4.56 14.82 9.99
N ALA A 176 -3.86 15.25 11.04
CA ALA A 176 -3.61 16.65 11.33
C ALA A 176 -2.81 17.32 10.20
N ASP A 177 -1.74 16.69 9.73
CA ASP A 177 -0.90 17.23 8.65
C ASP A 177 -1.71 17.42 7.35
N ILE A 178 -2.55 16.45 6.99
CA ILE A 178 -3.41 16.57 5.78
C ILE A 178 -4.48 17.65 5.99
N ALA A 179 -5.14 17.68 7.16
CA ALA A 179 -6.24 18.61 7.43
C ALA A 179 -5.78 20.07 7.56
N THR A 180 -4.56 20.30 8.08
CA THR A 180 -3.98 21.65 8.22
C THR A 180 -3.20 22.10 6.99
N GLY A 181 -3.00 21.23 6.00
CA GLY A 181 -2.22 21.55 4.80
C GLY A 181 -0.71 21.52 5.02
N THR A 182 -0.24 20.99 6.16
CA THR A 182 1.21 20.86 6.46
C THR A 182 1.85 19.60 5.88
N PHE A 183 1.03 18.69 5.32
CA PHE A 183 1.54 17.51 4.63
C PHE A 183 2.29 17.92 3.36
N ALA A 184 3.57 17.53 3.27
CA ALA A 184 4.38 17.85 2.10
C ALA A 184 3.75 17.29 0.81
N ASP A 185 3.77 18.07 -0.27
CA ASP A 185 3.21 17.73 -1.58
C ASP A 185 1.68 17.45 -1.60
N LEU A 186 0.93 17.93 -0.60
CA LEU A 186 -0.53 17.76 -0.55
C LEU A 186 -1.24 18.29 -1.79
N ASP A 187 -0.79 19.44 -2.30
CA ASP A 187 -1.36 20.05 -3.50
C ASP A 187 -1.11 19.19 -4.75
N LYS A 188 0.04 18.54 -4.84
CA LYS A 188 0.30 17.55 -5.90
C LYS A 188 -0.63 16.37 -5.78
N TRP A 189 -0.86 15.86 -4.56
CA TRP A 189 -1.78 14.76 -4.33
C TRP A 189 -3.23 15.14 -4.71
N ARG A 190 -3.70 16.34 -4.41
CA ARG A 190 -5.01 16.86 -4.83
C ARG A 190 -5.10 17.02 -6.33
N SER A 191 -4.13 17.72 -6.95
CA SER A 191 -4.06 17.95 -8.39
C SER A 191 -4.10 16.64 -9.20
N PHE A 192 -3.50 15.61 -8.67
CA PHE A 192 -3.50 14.27 -9.21
C PHE A 192 -4.90 13.69 -9.42
N HIS A 193 -5.85 13.98 -8.51
CA HIS A 193 -7.24 13.55 -8.60
C HIS A 193 -8.10 14.49 -9.42
N GLU A 194 -7.78 15.78 -9.50
CA GLU A 194 -8.52 16.78 -10.26
C GLU A 194 -8.31 16.63 -11.78
N HIS A 195 -7.15 16.19 -12.20
CA HIS A 195 -6.74 16.12 -13.61
C HIS A 195 -6.79 14.71 -14.24
N GLY A 196 -7.43 13.74 -13.59
CA GLY A 196 -7.76 12.45 -14.21
C GLY A 196 -6.80 11.29 -13.94
N GLY A 197 -6.04 11.33 -12.85
CA GLY A 197 -5.37 10.13 -12.34
C GLY A 197 -3.87 10.05 -12.54
N LEU A 198 -3.34 8.90 -12.21
CA LEU A 198 -1.94 8.48 -12.18
C LEU A 198 -1.16 8.57 -13.52
N ASP A 199 -1.64 9.29 -14.51
CA ASP A 199 -1.04 9.37 -15.82
C ASP A 199 0.14 10.37 -15.86
N GLY A 200 1.33 9.86 -15.80
CA GLY A 200 2.58 10.54 -16.21
C GLY A 200 3.46 11.09 -15.10
N ASP A 201 3.00 12.01 -14.26
CA ASP A 201 3.88 12.77 -13.35
C ASP A 201 4.33 12.00 -12.09
N ALA A 202 3.53 11.08 -11.58
CA ALA A 202 3.96 10.28 -10.41
C ALA A 202 5.01 9.22 -10.78
N ALA A 203 4.99 8.69 -12.00
CA ALA A 203 6.03 7.79 -12.49
C ALA A 203 7.37 8.52 -12.60
N SER A 204 7.37 9.77 -13.09
CA SER A 204 8.57 10.59 -13.18
C SER A 204 9.12 11.02 -11.82
N ALA A 205 8.27 11.28 -10.82
CA ALA A 205 8.74 11.60 -9.47
C ALA A 205 9.49 10.43 -8.81
N TRP A 206 9.07 9.19 -9.08
CA TRP A 206 9.77 7.99 -8.59
C TRP A 206 11.05 7.71 -9.39
N GLU A 207 11.06 7.94 -10.71
CA GLU A 207 12.27 7.84 -11.54
C GLU A 207 13.35 8.81 -11.06
N HIS A 208 13.00 10.02 -10.64
CA HIS A 208 13.93 10.97 -10.04
C HIS A 208 14.42 10.54 -8.64
N ALA A 209 13.59 9.92 -7.82
CA ALA A 209 13.99 9.41 -6.51
C ALA A 209 14.96 8.22 -6.63
N GLU A 210 14.79 7.35 -7.63
CA GLU A 210 15.72 6.24 -7.91
C GLU A 210 17.09 6.74 -8.38
N GLN A 211 17.14 7.78 -9.23
CA GLN A 211 18.40 8.38 -9.69
C GLN A 211 19.20 8.97 -8.52
N HIS A 212 18.56 9.63 -7.57
CA HIS A 212 19.22 10.21 -6.38
C HIS A 212 19.69 9.15 -5.38
N SER A 213 18.99 8.00 -5.28
CA SER A 213 19.41 6.90 -4.39
C SER A 213 20.57 6.09 -4.96
N ALA A 214 20.69 6.02 -6.29
CA ALA A 214 21.83 5.38 -6.97
C ALA A 214 23.12 6.21 -6.87
N ASP A 215 23.02 7.54 -6.96
CA ASP A 215 24.15 8.46 -6.83
C ASP A 215 24.70 8.55 -5.39
N SER A 216 23.86 8.30 -4.37
CA SER A 216 24.30 8.29 -2.96
C SER A 216 24.94 6.96 -2.51
N SER A 217 24.92 5.92 -3.36
CA SER A 217 25.55 4.61 -3.12
C SER A 217 26.93 4.47 -3.78
N GLY A 218 27.47 5.55 -4.35
CA GLY A 218 28.81 5.62 -4.88
C GLY A 218 29.85 5.55 -3.76
N ASP A 219 30.57 4.45 -3.74
CA ASP A 219 31.64 3.97 -2.90
C ASP A 219 32.70 5.05 -2.54
N PRO A 220 33.03 5.26 -1.28
CA PRO A 220 34.28 5.95 -0.93
C PRO A 220 35.43 4.94 -0.99
N SER A 221 36.27 5.07 -2.02
CA SER A 221 37.59 4.45 -2.12
C SER A 221 38.50 4.81 -0.95
#